data_8e4111511939cfb58a16e4d8a83f017c
#
_entry.id   8e4111511939cfb58a16e4d8a83f017c
#
_cell.length_a   1.000
_cell.length_b   1.000
_cell.length_c   1.000
_cell.angle_alpha   90.00
_cell.angle_beta   90.00
_cell.angle_gamma   90.00
#
_symmetry.space_group_name_H-M   'P 1'
#
loop_
_entity.id
_entity.type
_entity.pdbx_description
1 polymer ?
#
loop_
_entity_poly.entity_id
_entity_poly.type
_entity_poly.pdbx_seq_one_letter_code
_entity_poly.pdbx_strand_id
1 'polypeptide(L)'
;MTEVLKVENLKEGVTILTLNRPEVLNSLNKELVDSLLEAFNEIYEDSSIRSVIITGEGRGFCSGADLAGGGWPHDPKWSPGESTANAMEIGFNPLVRKIVDCPKPVVNAINGISAGGGVGLALCGDLIVASESAKFKLVFGPQLGIISDVGASWLIPNLLGRARANGMALLGEDIDSSKALNWGLIWEVIPDDELKEKALEYAIKLANGSITGLKAIVRAHDNALKNTLNEQLDYERDT
;
A
#
# COMPACT_ATOMS: atom_id res chain seq x y z
N MET A 1 10.17 -12.38 -21.24
CA MET A 1 9.38 -11.24 -20.71
C MET A 1 10.02 -10.84 -19.41
N THR A 2 10.18 -9.58 -19.14
CA THR A 2 10.70 -9.09 -17.85
C THR A 2 9.64 -9.37 -16.79
N GLU A 3 10.03 -9.93 -15.65
CA GLU A 3 9.12 -10.22 -14.52
C GLU A 3 8.51 -8.91 -13.99
N VAL A 4 7.19 -8.81 -13.89
CA VAL A 4 6.48 -7.57 -13.47
C VAL A 4 6.59 -7.28 -11.97
N LEU A 5 6.93 -8.30 -11.18
CA LEU A 5 7.22 -8.23 -9.75
C LEU A 5 8.54 -8.94 -9.49
N LYS A 6 9.49 -8.29 -8.83
CA LYS A 6 10.70 -8.94 -8.32
C LYS A 6 10.48 -9.35 -6.87
N VAL A 7 10.80 -10.59 -6.53
CA VAL A 7 10.70 -11.12 -5.17
C VAL A 7 12.10 -11.52 -4.71
N GLU A 8 12.56 -10.92 -3.61
CA GLU A 8 13.86 -11.21 -3.03
C GLU A 8 13.68 -11.63 -1.56
N ASN A 9 14.13 -12.83 -1.22
CA ASN A 9 14.11 -13.36 0.14
C ASN A 9 15.50 -13.24 0.77
N LEU A 10 15.59 -12.48 1.86
CA LEU A 10 16.83 -12.25 2.59
C LEU A 10 16.95 -13.22 3.78
N LYS A 11 18.20 -13.51 4.18
CA LYS A 11 18.49 -14.43 5.29
C LYS A 11 17.95 -13.96 6.63
N GLU A 12 17.73 -12.66 6.78
CA GLU A 12 17.18 -12.00 7.98
C GLU A 12 15.68 -12.24 8.16
N GLY A 13 15.05 -13.01 7.27
CA GLY A 13 13.60 -13.25 7.26
C GLY A 13 12.80 -12.08 6.68
N VAL A 14 13.41 -11.27 5.86
CA VAL A 14 12.78 -10.16 5.13
C VAL A 14 12.53 -10.58 3.69
N THR A 15 11.31 -10.36 3.20
CA THR A 15 10.98 -10.48 1.77
C THR A 15 10.77 -9.10 1.18
N ILE A 16 11.46 -8.80 0.08
CA ILE A 16 11.31 -7.54 -0.67
C ILE A 16 10.50 -7.82 -1.93
N LEU A 17 9.39 -7.12 -2.06
CA LEU A 17 8.53 -7.09 -3.24
C LEU A 17 8.77 -5.77 -3.99
N THR A 18 9.40 -5.84 -5.16
CA THR A 18 9.65 -4.66 -5.99
C THR A 18 8.73 -4.68 -7.21
N LEU A 19 7.81 -3.71 -7.28
CA LEU A 19 6.98 -3.48 -8.46
C LEU A 19 7.89 -3.17 -9.65
N ASN A 20 7.82 -3.92 -10.74
CA ASN A 20 8.84 -3.87 -11.79
C ASN A 20 8.26 -3.62 -13.18
N ARG A 21 7.54 -2.52 -13.31
CA ARG A 21 7.04 -1.93 -14.56
C ARG A 21 7.42 -0.45 -14.63
N PRO A 22 8.74 -0.10 -14.53
CA PRO A 22 9.19 1.29 -14.39
C PRO A 22 8.83 2.19 -15.57
N GLU A 23 8.67 1.63 -16.77
CA GLU A 23 8.30 2.35 -18.02
C GLU A 23 6.89 2.96 -17.94
N VAL A 24 6.01 2.37 -17.14
CA VAL A 24 4.64 2.85 -16.87
C VAL A 24 4.44 3.24 -15.39
N LEU A 25 5.53 3.59 -14.71
CA LEU A 25 5.52 3.99 -13.29
C LEU A 25 4.84 2.95 -12.39
N ASN A 26 5.09 1.68 -12.66
CA ASN A 26 4.56 0.55 -11.91
C ASN A 26 3.03 0.53 -11.79
N SER A 27 2.32 0.93 -12.88
CA SER A 27 0.86 0.87 -12.91
C SER A 27 0.35 -0.56 -12.71
N LEU A 28 -0.78 -0.68 -12.00
CA LEU A 28 -1.41 -1.93 -11.62
C LEU A 28 -2.20 -2.51 -12.79
N ASN A 29 -1.61 -3.44 -13.52
CA ASN A 29 -2.30 -4.33 -14.44
C ASN A 29 -2.67 -5.64 -13.73
N LYS A 30 -3.45 -6.49 -14.41
CA LYS A 30 -3.86 -7.79 -13.84
C LYS A 30 -2.67 -8.67 -13.49
N GLU A 31 -1.66 -8.74 -14.35
CA GLU A 31 -0.47 -9.56 -14.14
C GLU A 31 0.30 -9.16 -12.87
N LEU A 32 0.53 -7.86 -12.65
CA LEU A 32 1.19 -7.37 -11.43
C LEU A 32 0.36 -7.64 -10.17
N VAL A 33 -0.96 -7.44 -10.25
CA VAL A 33 -1.86 -7.71 -9.12
C VAL A 33 -1.91 -9.19 -8.78
N ASP A 34 -2.00 -10.07 -9.80
CA ASP A 34 -1.96 -11.52 -9.59
C ASP A 34 -0.62 -11.95 -8.98
N SER A 35 0.51 -11.43 -9.49
CA SER A 35 1.84 -11.72 -8.94
C SER A 35 1.99 -11.27 -7.47
N LEU A 36 1.43 -10.12 -7.11
CA LEU A 36 1.39 -9.66 -5.71
C LEU A 36 0.53 -10.59 -4.84
N LEU A 37 -0.65 -11.00 -5.32
CA LEU A 37 -1.52 -11.92 -4.60
C LEU A 37 -0.84 -13.29 -4.37
N GLU A 38 -0.13 -13.81 -5.37
CA GLU A 38 0.65 -15.06 -5.28
C GLU A 38 1.79 -14.91 -4.26
N ALA A 39 2.58 -13.84 -4.35
CA ALA A 39 3.64 -13.56 -3.41
C ALA A 39 3.13 -13.46 -1.96
N PHE A 40 2.00 -12.77 -1.74
CA PHE A 40 1.38 -12.71 -0.43
C PHE A 40 0.81 -14.05 0.05
N ASN A 41 0.34 -14.94 -0.85
CA ASN A 41 -0.03 -16.30 -0.47
C ASN A 41 1.17 -17.07 0.08
N GLU A 42 2.32 -17.01 -0.60
CA GLU A 42 3.57 -17.62 -0.10
C GLU A 42 4.02 -17.00 1.24
N ILE A 43 3.99 -15.65 1.35
CA ILE A 43 4.32 -14.94 2.58
C ILE A 43 3.44 -15.40 3.76
N TYR A 44 2.17 -15.68 3.55
CA TYR A 44 1.28 -16.14 4.61
C TYR A 44 1.69 -17.52 5.15
N GLU A 45 2.09 -18.43 4.28
CA GLU A 45 2.40 -19.84 4.63
C GLU A 45 3.84 -20.03 5.12
N ASP A 46 4.79 -19.26 4.59
CA ASP A 46 6.21 -19.43 4.92
C ASP A 46 6.59 -18.79 6.26
N SER A 47 6.83 -19.63 7.28
CA SER A 47 7.22 -19.18 8.61
C SER A 47 8.64 -18.59 8.68
N SER A 48 9.48 -18.81 7.67
CA SER A 48 10.81 -18.19 7.57
C SER A 48 10.73 -16.71 7.24
N ILE A 49 9.65 -16.27 6.58
CA ILE A 49 9.37 -14.86 6.30
C ILE A 49 8.79 -14.21 7.54
N ARG A 50 9.41 -13.14 8.00
CA ARG A 50 9.07 -12.45 9.25
C ARG A 50 8.67 -11.01 9.08
N SER A 51 9.07 -10.37 7.96
CA SER A 51 8.62 -9.04 7.56
C SER A 51 8.68 -8.89 6.05
N VAL A 52 7.97 -7.90 5.51
CA VAL A 52 7.85 -7.65 4.08
C VAL A 52 8.19 -6.19 3.79
N ILE A 53 8.87 -5.93 2.68
CA ILE A 53 9.03 -4.58 2.11
C ILE A 53 8.31 -4.56 0.77
N ILE A 54 7.53 -3.51 0.51
CA ILE A 54 6.98 -3.20 -0.82
C ILE A 54 7.62 -1.90 -1.31
N THR A 55 8.19 -1.92 -2.50
CA THR A 55 8.78 -0.73 -3.15
C THR A 55 8.58 -0.78 -4.67
N GLY A 56 8.97 0.27 -5.37
CA GLY A 56 8.90 0.34 -6.84
C GLY A 56 10.28 0.39 -7.50
N GLU A 57 10.41 -0.20 -8.69
CA GLU A 57 11.59 -0.02 -9.53
C GLU A 57 11.52 1.34 -10.26
N GLY A 58 12.67 1.99 -10.40
CA GLY A 58 12.79 3.25 -11.14
C GLY A 58 12.28 4.47 -10.35
N ARG A 59 11.71 5.43 -11.07
CA ARG A 59 11.38 6.78 -10.54
C ARG A 59 10.01 6.90 -9.88
N GLY A 60 9.22 5.86 -9.80
CA GLY A 60 7.87 5.89 -9.23
C GLY A 60 7.62 4.68 -8.36
N PHE A 61 6.82 4.86 -7.32
CA PHE A 61 6.30 3.74 -6.54
C PHE A 61 5.20 3.04 -7.33
N CYS A 62 4.06 3.72 -7.58
CA CYS A 62 2.94 3.18 -8.33
C CYS A 62 2.02 4.30 -8.83
N SER A 63 1.71 4.32 -10.13
CA SER A 63 0.83 5.33 -10.73
C SER A 63 -0.67 4.99 -10.68
N GLY A 64 -1.05 3.89 -10.01
CA GLY A 64 -2.44 3.44 -9.91
C GLY A 64 -2.83 2.45 -10.99
N ALA A 65 -4.12 2.30 -11.27
CA ALA A 65 -4.63 1.36 -12.26
C ALA A 65 -4.09 1.64 -13.67
N ASP A 66 -3.71 0.59 -14.39
CA ASP A 66 -3.29 0.66 -15.80
C ASP A 66 -4.53 0.90 -16.68
N LEU A 67 -4.75 2.17 -17.06
CA LEU A 67 -5.90 2.58 -17.86
C LEU A 67 -5.74 2.27 -19.36
N ALA A 68 -4.53 1.91 -19.81
CA ALA A 68 -4.24 1.61 -21.22
C ALA A 68 -4.54 0.16 -21.64
N GLY A 69 -5.19 -0.61 -20.78
CA GLY A 69 -5.58 -1.99 -21.08
C GLY A 69 -4.92 -3.02 -20.17
N GLY A 70 -5.12 -2.87 -18.88
CA GLY A 70 -4.48 -3.66 -17.82
C GLY A 70 -4.74 -5.17 -17.80
N GLY A 71 -5.25 -5.77 -18.88
CA GLY A 71 -5.46 -7.22 -18.99
C GLY A 71 -6.60 -7.77 -18.13
N TRP A 72 -7.47 -6.89 -17.60
CA TRP A 72 -8.62 -7.29 -16.83
C TRP A 72 -9.69 -7.97 -17.68
N PRO A 73 -10.39 -8.98 -17.16
CA PRO A 73 -11.55 -9.55 -17.83
C PRO A 73 -12.56 -8.45 -18.17
N HIS A 74 -13.04 -8.45 -19.40
CA HIS A 74 -13.97 -7.47 -19.93
C HIS A 74 -15.08 -8.14 -20.71
N ASP A 75 -16.34 -7.78 -20.45
CA ASP A 75 -17.48 -8.10 -21.30
C ASP A 75 -17.81 -6.86 -22.13
N PRO A 76 -17.91 -6.97 -23.48
CA PRO A 76 -18.29 -5.86 -24.35
C PRO A 76 -19.64 -5.19 -24.01
N LYS A 77 -20.47 -5.86 -23.21
CA LYS A 77 -21.76 -5.34 -22.74
C LYS A 77 -21.61 -4.48 -21.47
N TRP A 78 -20.47 -4.54 -20.80
CA TRP A 78 -20.26 -3.77 -19.59
C TRP A 78 -20.00 -2.31 -19.89
N SER A 79 -20.56 -1.46 -19.08
CA SER A 79 -20.16 -0.05 -18.98
C SER A 79 -18.73 0.05 -18.43
N PRO A 80 -18.03 1.17 -18.61
CA PRO A 80 -16.72 1.41 -17.96
C PRO A 80 -16.76 1.24 -16.45
N GLY A 81 -17.87 1.64 -15.80
CA GLY A 81 -18.06 1.45 -14.35
C GLY A 81 -18.14 -0.03 -13.93
N GLU A 82 -18.86 -0.86 -14.69
CA GLU A 82 -18.95 -2.29 -14.43
C GLU A 82 -17.61 -2.99 -14.64
N SER A 83 -16.85 -2.60 -15.66
CA SER A 83 -15.49 -3.11 -15.88
C SER A 83 -14.54 -2.75 -14.73
N THR A 84 -14.61 -1.51 -14.25
CA THR A 84 -13.83 -1.05 -13.08
C THR A 84 -14.26 -1.81 -11.81
N ALA A 85 -15.56 -1.94 -11.56
CA ALA A 85 -16.09 -2.68 -10.42
C ALA A 85 -15.62 -4.14 -10.42
N ASN A 86 -15.59 -4.79 -11.59
CA ASN A 86 -15.08 -6.15 -11.73
C ASN A 86 -13.59 -6.22 -11.40
N ALA A 87 -12.75 -5.33 -11.91
CA ALA A 87 -11.32 -5.29 -11.59
C ALA A 87 -11.07 -5.07 -10.10
N MET A 88 -11.89 -4.22 -9.45
CA MET A 88 -11.85 -4.04 -8.00
C MET A 88 -12.21 -5.32 -7.25
N GLU A 89 -13.27 -6.01 -7.65
CA GLU A 89 -13.77 -7.20 -6.95
C GLU A 89 -12.81 -8.38 -7.06
N ILE A 90 -12.23 -8.63 -8.23
CA ILE A 90 -11.38 -9.82 -8.46
C ILE A 90 -9.89 -9.58 -8.22
N GLY A 91 -9.44 -8.32 -8.09
CA GLY A 91 -8.02 -7.97 -7.98
C GLY A 91 -7.71 -6.95 -6.88
N PHE A 92 -8.11 -5.70 -7.06
CA PHE A 92 -7.64 -4.63 -6.16
C PHE A 92 -8.11 -4.81 -4.71
N ASN A 93 -9.40 -5.12 -4.49
CA ASN A 93 -9.93 -5.33 -3.14
C ASN A 93 -9.33 -6.56 -2.45
N PRO A 94 -9.19 -7.74 -3.10
CA PRO A 94 -8.46 -8.86 -2.55
C PRO A 94 -7.02 -8.52 -2.17
N LEU A 95 -6.30 -7.77 -3.04
CA LEU A 95 -4.92 -7.36 -2.77
C LEU A 95 -4.82 -6.47 -1.52
N VAL A 96 -5.67 -5.43 -1.43
CA VAL A 96 -5.70 -4.55 -0.25
C VAL A 96 -5.94 -5.34 1.03
N ARG A 97 -6.98 -6.19 1.04
CA ARG A 97 -7.28 -7.06 2.20
C ARG A 97 -6.08 -7.94 2.55
N LYS A 98 -5.44 -8.54 1.54
CA LYS A 98 -4.30 -9.42 1.74
C LYS A 98 -3.09 -8.72 2.37
N ILE A 99 -2.82 -7.47 1.98
CA ILE A 99 -1.73 -6.67 2.55
C ILE A 99 -2.07 -6.24 3.99
N VAL A 100 -3.24 -5.66 4.20
CA VAL A 100 -3.69 -5.17 5.52
C VAL A 100 -3.78 -6.30 6.55
N ASP A 101 -4.36 -7.44 6.15
CA ASP A 101 -4.52 -8.60 7.02
C ASP A 101 -3.24 -9.46 7.13
N CYS A 102 -2.14 -9.09 6.46
CA CYS A 102 -0.91 -9.87 6.47
C CYS A 102 -0.47 -10.17 7.91
N PRO A 103 -0.19 -11.44 8.26
CA PRO A 103 0.22 -11.81 9.62
C PRO A 103 1.66 -11.37 9.95
N LYS A 104 2.38 -10.81 8.99
CA LYS A 104 3.74 -10.30 9.11
C LYS A 104 3.75 -8.80 8.90
N PRO A 105 4.60 -8.02 9.62
CA PRO A 105 4.72 -6.59 9.40
C PRO A 105 5.11 -6.24 7.97
N VAL A 106 4.43 -5.25 7.39
CA VAL A 106 4.67 -4.75 6.03
C VAL A 106 5.20 -3.32 6.10
N VAL A 107 6.39 -3.10 5.54
CA VAL A 107 7.02 -1.79 5.37
C VAL A 107 6.82 -1.34 3.93
N ASN A 108 6.16 -0.22 3.71
CA ASN A 108 6.07 0.38 2.38
C ASN A 108 7.15 1.46 2.22
N ALA A 109 8.08 1.23 1.28
CA ALA A 109 9.17 2.14 0.94
C ALA A 109 8.84 2.88 -0.37
N ILE A 110 8.36 4.11 -0.23
CA ILE A 110 7.81 4.92 -1.32
C ILE A 110 8.94 5.69 -2.00
N ASN A 111 9.47 5.13 -3.09
CA ASN A 111 10.65 5.62 -3.80
C ASN A 111 10.37 6.74 -4.82
N GLY A 112 9.12 7.21 -4.92
CA GLY A 112 8.76 8.24 -5.89
C GLY A 112 7.27 8.49 -5.93
N ILE A 113 6.74 8.83 -7.11
CA ILE A 113 5.32 9.16 -7.24
C ILE A 113 4.40 7.96 -6.93
N SER A 114 3.39 8.24 -6.11
CA SER A 114 2.21 7.40 -5.85
C SER A 114 0.97 8.16 -6.33
N ALA A 115 0.25 7.63 -7.32
CA ALA A 115 -0.90 8.33 -7.87
C ALA A 115 -2.13 7.41 -7.96
N GLY A 116 -3.32 7.96 -7.84
CA GLY A 116 -4.57 7.21 -7.90
C GLY A 116 -4.57 6.03 -6.92
N GLY A 117 -4.90 4.82 -7.40
CA GLY A 117 -4.85 3.58 -6.62
C GLY A 117 -3.46 3.24 -6.06
N GLY A 118 -2.38 3.81 -6.64
CA GLY A 118 -1.03 3.70 -6.09
C GLY A 118 -0.89 4.37 -4.72
N VAL A 119 -1.68 5.42 -4.41
CA VAL A 119 -1.73 6.00 -3.06
C VAL A 119 -2.36 5.00 -2.09
N GLY A 120 -3.45 4.33 -2.47
CA GLY A 120 -4.04 3.29 -1.65
C GLY A 120 -3.04 2.17 -1.35
N LEU A 121 -2.37 1.65 -2.37
CA LEU A 121 -1.33 0.63 -2.20
C LEU A 121 -0.19 1.11 -1.28
N ALA A 122 0.26 2.36 -1.45
CA ALA A 122 1.31 2.97 -0.62
C ALA A 122 0.93 3.02 0.87
N LEU A 123 -0.36 3.17 1.17
CA LEU A 123 -0.88 3.33 2.53
C LEU A 123 -1.36 2.01 3.17
N CYS A 124 -1.35 0.87 2.45
CA CYS A 124 -1.79 -0.42 2.99
C CYS A 124 -0.77 -1.08 3.93
N GLY A 125 0.47 -0.61 3.98
CA GLY A 125 1.50 -1.15 4.89
C GLY A 125 1.31 -0.74 6.34
N ASP A 126 1.99 -1.43 7.24
CA ASP A 126 1.97 -1.12 8.67
C ASP A 126 2.93 0.05 9.03
N LEU A 127 4.02 0.19 8.30
CA LEU A 127 5.00 1.27 8.44
C LEU A 127 5.29 1.86 7.05
N ILE A 128 5.06 3.16 6.88
CA ILE A 128 5.22 3.83 5.59
C ILE A 128 6.37 4.83 5.69
N VAL A 129 7.40 4.63 4.88
CA VAL A 129 8.53 5.54 4.72
C VAL A 129 8.61 6.01 3.27
N ALA A 130 9.07 7.23 3.05
CA ALA A 130 9.10 7.81 1.71
C ALA A 130 10.42 8.52 1.44
N SER A 131 10.87 8.48 0.18
CA SER A 131 11.98 9.30 -0.27
C SER A 131 11.62 10.80 -0.27
N GLU A 132 12.63 11.67 -0.23
CA GLU A 132 12.43 13.12 -0.33
C GLU A 132 11.69 13.50 -1.61
N SER A 133 11.98 12.81 -2.73
CA SER A 133 11.35 13.03 -4.02
C SER A 133 9.95 12.45 -4.16
N ALA A 134 9.46 11.67 -3.16
CA ALA A 134 8.15 11.02 -3.22
C ALA A 134 7.00 12.04 -3.21
N LYS A 135 5.93 11.67 -3.93
CA LYS A 135 4.71 12.47 -4.01
C LYS A 135 3.48 11.58 -3.97
N PHE A 136 2.42 12.07 -3.36
CA PHE A 136 1.12 11.42 -3.29
C PHE A 136 0.07 12.28 -3.99
N LYS A 137 -0.68 11.70 -4.94
CA LYS A 137 -1.67 12.43 -5.74
C LYS A 137 -2.95 11.64 -5.93
N LEU A 138 -4.08 12.20 -5.52
CA LEU A 138 -5.40 11.63 -5.83
C LEU A 138 -5.95 12.25 -7.11
N VAL A 139 -6.08 11.44 -8.15
CA VAL A 139 -6.55 11.86 -9.47
C VAL A 139 -8.04 11.57 -9.71
N PHE A 140 -8.67 10.81 -8.83
CA PHE A 140 -10.00 10.23 -9.03
C PHE A 140 -11.10 11.27 -9.28
N GLY A 141 -11.35 12.15 -8.31
CA GLY A 141 -12.38 13.18 -8.43
C GLY A 141 -12.10 14.18 -9.56
N PRO A 142 -10.97 14.91 -9.51
CA PRO A 142 -10.69 15.99 -10.46
C PRO A 142 -10.49 15.53 -11.90
N GLN A 143 -9.94 14.35 -12.15
CA GLN A 143 -9.58 13.89 -13.50
C GLN A 143 -10.51 12.83 -14.04
N LEU A 144 -11.03 11.93 -13.18
CA LEU A 144 -11.80 10.77 -13.61
C LEU A 144 -13.29 10.86 -13.22
N GLY A 145 -13.67 11.76 -12.33
CA GLY A 145 -15.05 11.91 -11.88
C GLY A 145 -15.59 10.73 -11.06
N ILE A 146 -14.69 9.96 -10.40
CA ILE A 146 -15.03 8.80 -9.60
C ILE A 146 -14.49 8.94 -8.18
N ILE A 147 -14.93 8.09 -7.26
CA ILE A 147 -14.40 8.01 -5.89
C ILE A 147 -13.03 7.35 -5.87
N SER A 148 -12.24 7.62 -4.83
CA SER A 148 -10.96 6.94 -4.62
C SER A 148 -11.15 5.46 -4.28
N ASP A 149 -10.34 4.60 -4.86
CA ASP A 149 -10.33 3.15 -4.71
C ASP A 149 -9.06 2.62 -4.03
N VAL A 150 -8.80 1.31 -4.12
CA VAL A 150 -7.63 0.62 -3.51
C VAL A 150 -7.46 0.98 -2.03
N GLY A 151 -8.58 1.13 -1.30
CA GLY A 151 -8.58 1.47 0.12
C GLY A 151 -8.32 2.95 0.45
N ALA A 152 -7.95 3.81 -0.50
CA ALA A 152 -7.58 5.19 -0.24
C ALA A 152 -8.71 6.01 0.40
N SER A 153 -9.99 5.74 0.04
CA SER A 153 -11.16 6.42 0.61
C SER A 153 -11.39 6.08 2.09
N TRP A 154 -10.82 5.00 2.60
CA TRP A 154 -10.86 4.62 4.02
C TRP A 154 -9.58 5.02 4.76
N LEU A 155 -8.41 4.71 4.19
CA LEU A 155 -7.10 4.94 4.83
C LEU A 155 -6.82 6.44 5.04
N ILE A 156 -7.02 7.27 4.02
CA ILE A 156 -6.63 8.68 4.08
C ILE A 156 -7.43 9.47 5.14
N PRO A 157 -8.77 9.41 5.21
CA PRO A 157 -9.49 10.13 6.25
C PRO A 157 -9.23 9.62 7.66
N ASN A 158 -8.88 8.33 7.83
CA ASN A 158 -8.48 7.80 9.13
C ASN A 158 -7.09 8.30 9.56
N LEU A 159 -6.15 8.46 8.63
CA LEU A 159 -4.81 8.98 8.91
C LEU A 159 -4.79 10.52 9.07
N LEU A 160 -5.48 11.23 8.20
CA LEU A 160 -5.37 12.69 8.09
C LEU A 160 -6.53 13.48 8.72
N GLY A 161 -7.63 12.79 9.03
CA GLY A 161 -8.91 13.43 9.30
C GLY A 161 -9.58 14.00 8.03
N ARG A 162 -10.90 14.27 8.14
CA ARG A 162 -11.75 14.61 7.00
C ARG A 162 -11.31 15.86 6.22
N ALA A 163 -10.82 16.90 6.91
CA ALA A 163 -10.50 18.16 6.25
C ALA A 163 -9.35 18.01 5.23
N ARG A 164 -8.24 17.38 5.65
CA ARG A 164 -7.08 17.12 4.78
C ARG A 164 -7.40 16.10 3.71
N ALA A 165 -8.12 15.03 4.06
CA ALA A 165 -8.57 14.02 3.11
C ALA A 165 -9.43 14.65 1.98
N ASN A 166 -10.40 15.49 2.32
CA ASN A 166 -11.21 16.19 1.33
C ASN A 166 -10.35 17.14 0.47
N GLY A 167 -9.45 17.92 1.08
CA GLY A 167 -8.53 18.79 0.32
C GLY A 167 -7.72 18.01 -0.70
N MET A 168 -7.11 16.89 -0.29
CA MET A 168 -6.31 16.01 -1.15
C MET A 168 -7.17 15.41 -2.29
N ALA A 169 -8.36 14.90 -1.97
CA ALA A 169 -9.21 14.21 -2.94
C ALA A 169 -9.94 15.16 -3.92
N LEU A 170 -10.37 16.33 -3.46
CA LEU A 170 -11.17 17.26 -4.26
C LEU A 170 -10.30 18.17 -5.14
N LEU A 171 -9.11 18.55 -4.67
CA LEU A 171 -8.22 19.43 -5.43
C LEU A 171 -7.25 18.64 -6.33
N GLY A 172 -6.89 17.39 -5.98
CA GLY A 172 -5.98 16.56 -6.76
C GLY A 172 -4.57 17.15 -6.87
N GLU A 173 -4.16 17.94 -5.88
CA GLU A 173 -2.82 18.51 -5.80
C GLU A 173 -1.78 17.46 -5.39
N ASP A 174 -0.55 17.70 -5.79
CA ASP A 174 0.59 16.91 -5.34
C ASP A 174 0.84 17.17 -3.83
N ILE A 175 0.89 16.12 -3.04
CA ILE A 175 1.32 16.16 -1.65
C ILE A 175 2.75 15.62 -1.63
N ASP A 176 3.74 16.49 -1.42
CA ASP A 176 5.14 16.08 -1.26
C ASP A 176 5.38 15.31 0.04
N SER A 177 6.55 14.67 0.13
CA SER A 177 6.94 13.84 1.28
C SER A 177 6.96 14.63 2.59
N SER A 178 7.44 15.88 2.60
CA SER A 178 7.46 16.74 3.77
C SER A 178 6.06 17.06 4.28
N LYS A 179 5.14 17.39 3.37
CA LYS A 179 3.72 17.65 3.68
C LYS A 179 3.03 16.38 4.17
N ALA A 180 3.33 15.23 3.55
CA ALA A 180 2.83 13.93 3.95
C ALA A 180 3.26 13.58 5.40
N LEU A 181 4.53 13.79 5.74
CA LEU A 181 5.05 13.60 7.09
C LEU A 181 4.37 14.56 8.08
N ASN A 182 4.33 15.84 7.78
CA ASN A 182 3.72 16.86 8.65
C ASN A 182 2.23 16.64 8.90
N TRP A 183 1.54 15.98 7.97
CA TRP A 183 0.13 15.64 8.11
C TRP A 183 -0.10 14.33 8.86
N GLY A 184 0.93 13.49 9.03
CA GLY A 184 0.81 12.17 9.63
C GLY A 184 0.38 11.07 8.64
N LEU A 185 0.62 11.27 7.33
CA LEU A 185 0.34 10.28 6.31
C LEU A 185 1.42 9.17 6.27
N ILE A 186 2.67 9.53 6.61
CA ILE A 186 3.82 8.64 6.60
C ILE A 186 4.62 8.81 7.90
N TRP A 187 5.45 7.80 8.20
CA TRP A 187 6.28 7.75 9.39
C TRP A 187 7.52 8.65 9.28
N GLU A 188 8.24 8.58 8.15
CA GLU A 188 9.54 9.24 7.98
C GLU A 188 9.80 9.59 6.52
N VAL A 189 10.54 10.68 6.30
CA VAL A 189 11.13 11.07 5.01
C VAL A 189 12.61 10.79 5.06
N ILE A 190 13.13 10.13 4.01
CA ILE A 190 14.49 9.60 3.93
C ILE A 190 15.11 10.11 2.64
N PRO A 191 16.44 10.46 2.60
CA PRO A 191 17.14 10.77 1.37
C PRO A 191 16.94 9.68 0.32
N ASP A 192 16.80 10.06 -0.95
CA ASP A 192 16.42 9.14 -2.04
C ASP A 192 17.36 7.93 -2.16
N ASP A 193 18.67 8.16 -1.97
CA ASP A 193 19.72 7.15 -2.05
C ASP A 193 19.81 6.25 -0.80
N GLU A 194 19.23 6.66 0.33
CA GLU A 194 19.22 5.91 1.58
C GLU A 194 17.92 5.11 1.80
N LEU A 195 16.86 5.35 1.00
CA LEU A 195 15.53 4.77 1.25
C LEU A 195 15.55 3.25 1.37
N LYS A 196 16.26 2.55 0.48
CA LYS A 196 16.29 1.08 0.47
C LYS A 196 16.97 0.52 1.72
N GLU A 197 18.10 1.12 2.10
CA GLU A 197 18.86 0.72 3.28
C GLU A 197 18.04 0.95 4.56
N LYS A 198 17.39 2.11 4.66
CA LYS A 198 16.58 2.47 5.83
C LYS A 198 15.32 1.60 5.95
N ALA A 199 14.64 1.34 4.85
CA ALA A 199 13.50 0.42 4.83
C ALA A 199 13.90 -1.01 5.26
N LEU A 200 15.08 -1.47 4.82
CA LEU A 200 15.62 -2.76 5.22
C LEU A 200 15.98 -2.78 6.72
N GLU A 201 16.57 -1.71 7.26
CA GLU A 201 16.83 -1.58 8.71
C GLU A 201 15.53 -1.75 9.52
N TYR A 202 14.46 -1.07 9.12
CA TYR A 202 13.15 -1.21 9.77
C TYR A 202 12.59 -2.61 9.64
N ALA A 203 12.62 -3.20 8.45
CA ALA A 203 12.10 -4.53 8.24
C ALA A 203 12.86 -5.60 9.06
N ILE A 204 14.19 -5.51 9.14
CA ILE A 204 15.02 -6.39 10.00
C ILE A 204 14.66 -6.21 11.47
N LYS A 205 14.50 -4.96 11.93
CA LYS A 205 14.08 -4.67 13.31
C LYS A 205 12.74 -5.30 13.64
N LEU A 206 11.76 -5.20 12.72
CA LEU A 206 10.45 -5.84 12.86
C LEU A 206 10.56 -7.37 12.81
N ALA A 207 11.35 -7.93 11.89
CA ALA A 207 11.57 -9.37 11.77
C ALA A 207 12.18 -9.99 13.04
N ASN A 208 13.01 -9.26 13.78
CA ASN A 208 13.59 -9.69 15.04
C ASN A 208 12.64 -9.58 16.23
N GLY A 209 11.50 -8.92 16.08
CA GLY A 209 10.48 -8.75 17.11
C GLY A 209 9.53 -9.95 17.25
N SER A 210 8.59 -9.85 18.18
CA SER A 210 7.46 -10.78 18.28
C SER A 210 6.44 -10.47 17.19
N ILE A 211 6.47 -11.22 16.09
CA ILE A 211 5.59 -10.98 14.93
C ILE A 211 4.12 -10.97 15.35
N THR A 212 3.69 -11.95 16.14
CA THR A 212 2.32 -12.02 16.66
C THR A 212 1.97 -10.77 17.48
N GLY A 213 2.87 -10.35 18.39
CA GLY A 213 2.66 -9.16 19.21
C GLY A 213 2.60 -7.88 18.37
N LEU A 214 3.53 -7.71 17.40
CA LEU A 214 3.53 -6.54 16.51
C LEU A 214 2.23 -6.43 15.71
N LYS A 215 1.75 -7.53 15.14
CA LYS A 215 0.47 -7.53 14.39
C LYS A 215 -0.75 -7.39 15.32
N ALA A 216 -0.68 -7.88 16.56
CA ALA A 216 -1.72 -7.63 17.56
C ALA A 216 -1.83 -6.12 17.88
N ILE A 217 -0.70 -5.41 18.00
CA ILE A 217 -0.68 -3.95 18.20
C ILE A 217 -1.36 -3.22 17.03
N VAL A 218 -1.01 -3.56 15.78
CA VAL A 218 -1.63 -2.94 14.59
C VAL A 218 -3.14 -3.17 14.59
N ARG A 219 -3.58 -4.41 14.83
CA ARG A 219 -5.01 -4.76 14.90
C ARG A 219 -5.73 -4.04 16.06
N ALA A 220 -5.05 -3.82 17.19
CA ALA A 220 -5.62 -3.06 18.29
C ALA A 220 -5.87 -1.60 17.91
N HIS A 221 -4.94 -0.97 17.16
CA HIS A 221 -5.12 0.38 16.65
C HIS A 221 -6.29 0.47 15.65
N ASP A 222 -6.42 -0.50 14.73
CA ASP A 222 -7.53 -0.55 13.77
C ASP A 222 -8.89 -0.74 14.47
N ASN A 223 -8.93 -1.56 15.52
CA ASN A 223 -10.14 -1.77 16.31
C ASN A 223 -10.50 -0.53 17.14
N ALA A 224 -9.52 0.22 17.64
CA ALA A 224 -9.75 1.45 18.37
C ALA A 224 -10.50 2.52 17.56
N LEU A 225 -10.44 2.46 16.22
CA LEU A 225 -11.23 3.34 15.34
C LEU A 225 -12.75 3.04 15.37
N LYS A 226 -13.15 1.89 15.91
CA LYS A 226 -14.54 1.41 15.92
C LYS A 226 -15.07 1.20 17.32
N ASN A 227 -14.20 0.88 18.28
CA ASN A 227 -14.56 0.54 19.65
C ASN A 227 -14.79 1.79 20.50
N THR A 228 -15.69 1.67 21.50
CA THR A 228 -15.68 2.56 22.66
C THR A 228 -14.46 2.26 23.54
N LEU A 229 -14.09 3.17 24.44
CA LEU A 229 -12.98 2.95 25.37
C LEU A 229 -13.13 1.63 26.16
N ASN A 230 -14.32 1.32 26.64
CA ASN A 230 -14.54 0.10 27.41
C ASN A 230 -14.35 -1.16 26.57
N GLU A 231 -14.89 -1.17 25.35
CA GLU A 231 -14.69 -2.28 24.40
C GLU A 231 -13.21 -2.45 24.04
N GLN A 232 -12.47 -1.34 23.91
CA GLN A 232 -11.03 -1.39 23.61
C GLN A 232 -10.25 -1.98 24.80
N LEU A 233 -10.56 -1.57 26.05
CA LEU A 233 -9.93 -2.12 27.24
C LEU A 233 -10.20 -3.63 27.39
N ASP A 234 -11.43 -4.07 27.08
CA ASP A 234 -11.75 -5.50 27.04
C ASP A 234 -10.98 -6.23 25.94
N TYR A 235 -10.85 -5.64 24.76
CA TYR A 235 -10.04 -6.18 23.66
C TYR A 235 -8.56 -6.33 24.05
N GLU A 236 -7.97 -5.32 24.70
CA GLU A 236 -6.58 -5.36 25.19
C GLU A 236 -6.34 -6.48 26.21
N ARG A 237 -7.31 -6.72 27.10
CA ARG A 237 -7.24 -7.81 28.09
C ARG A 237 -7.28 -9.20 27.41
N ASP A 238 -8.08 -9.36 26.36
CA ASP A 238 -8.39 -10.66 25.76
C ASP A 238 -7.42 -11.04 24.63
N THR A 239 -6.53 -10.10 24.17
CA THR A 239 -5.55 -10.32 23.11
C THR A 239 -4.15 -10.56 23.66
#